data_037a54b95a84fc437fee2120fd86f515
#
_entry.id   037a54b95a84fc437fee2120fd86f515
#
_cell.length_a   1.000
_cell.length_b   1.000
_cell.length_c   1.000
_cell.angle_alpha   90.00
_cell.angle_beta   90.00
_cell.angle_gamma   90.00
#
_symmetry.space_group_name_H-M   'P 1'
#
loop_
_entity.id
_entity.type
_entity.pdbx_description
1 polymer ?
#
loop_
_entity_poly.entity_id
_entity_poly.type
_entity_poly.pdbx_seq_one_letter_code
_entity_poly.pdbx_strand_id
1 'polypeptide(L)'
;MNCKRLWLISLLLLTGCSDYQWGWYVLNPTTEQGLTNIKFLLAGFNDTIQVSLLSMLFAMTIGLIIALPALSDSPALKWINRIYVEVIRSIPVLVLLLWVYYGMPTLLDVSLNHFWAGVIALTIAESAFMAEVFRGGIQAISRGQHEAAESLGLNYWQKMRLVILPQALRQILPPLGNQFV
;
A
#
# COMPACT_ATOMS: atom_id res chain seq x y z
N MET A 1 -3.26 0.45 -47.23
CA MET A 1 -2.22 1.28 -46.58
C MET A 1 -1.47 0.36 -45.66
N ASN A 2 -0.19 -0.01 -45.97
CA ASN A 2 0.52 -1.11 -45.31
C ASN A 2 0.89 -0.77 -43.87
N CYS A 3 0.47 -1.58 -42.93
CA CYS A 3 0.75 -1.46 -41.48
C CYS A 3 2.25 -1.27 -41.17
N LYS A 4 3.15 -1.80 -42.01
CA LYS A 4 4.61 -1.60 -41.92
C LYS A 4 5.07 -0.15 -42.13
N ARG A 5 4.32 0.67 -42.90
CA ARG A 5 4.65 2.08 -43.07
C ARG A 5 4.22 2.97 -41.92
N LEU A 6 3.18 2.57 -41.20
CA LEU A 6 2.74 3.27 -39.97
C LEU A 6 3.75 3.12 -38.84
N TRP A 7 4.39 1.96 -38.71
CA TRP A 7 5.46 1.73 -37.73
C TRP A 7 6.72 2.58 -37.98
N LEU A 8 7.07 2.77 -39.26
CA LEU A 8 8.20 3.65 -39.62
C LEU A 8 7.90 5.13 -39.37
N ILE A 9 6.66 5.56 -39.53
CA ILE A 9 6.23 6.93 -39.28
C ILE A 9 6.18 7.18 -37.76
N SER A 10 5.73 6.21 -36.94
CA SER A 10 5.76 6.34 -35.44
C SER A 10 7.18 6.37 -34.90
N LEU A 11 8.12 5.64 -35.49
CA LEU A 11 9.54 5.70 -35.13
C LEU A 11 10.18 7.06 -35.47
N LEU A 12 9.80 7.67 -36.59
CA LEU A 12 10.28 9.01 -36.99
C LEU A 12 9.71 10.14 -36.11
N LEU A 13 8.51 9.94 -35.53
CA LEU A 13 7.91 10.91 -34.59
C LEU A 13 8.54 10.86 -33.18
N LEU A 14 9.30 9.82 -32.86
CA LEU A 14 10.02 9.69 -31.58
C LEU A 14 11.39 10.39 -31.57
N THR A 15 11.87 10.91 -32.69
CA THR A 15 13.16 11.59 -32.80
C THR A 15 13.10 13.10 -32.49
N GLY A 16 11.97 13.60 -31.99
CA GLY A 16 11.70 15.03 -31.81
C GLY A 16 12.34 15.75 -30.64
N CYS A 17 13.27 15.15 -29.87
CA CYS A 17 13.92 15.79 -28.72
C CYS A 17 15.44 15.67 -28.82
N SER A 18 16.05 16.20 -29.88
CA SER A 18 17.50 16.11 -30.10
C SER A 18 18.34 17.03 -29.21
N ASP A 19 17.74 18.04 -28.55
CA ASP A 19 18.46 18.99 -27.70
C ASP A 19 18.37 18.69 -26.19
N TYR A 20 17.69 17.60 -25.78
CA TYR A 20 17.64 17.20 -24.39
C TYR A 20 18.93 16.47 -24.00
N GLN A 21 19.86 17.18 -23.40
CA GLN A 21 21.04 16.56 -22.78
C GLN A 21 20.58 15.82 -21.50
N TRP A 22 20.51 14.50 -21.59
CA TRP A 22 20.33 13.66 -20.41
C TRP A 22 21.44 13.97 -19.42
N GLY A 23 21.10 14.51 -18.27
CA GLY A 23 22.06 14.93 -17.24
C GLY A 23 22.83 13.81 -16.53
N TRP A 24 23.07 12.67 -17.21
CA TRP A 24 23.79 11.51 -16.66
C TRP A 24 25.21 11.84 -16.20
N TYR A 25 25.81 12.91 -16.73
CA TYR A 25 27.12 13.40 -16.27
C TYR A 25 27.13 13.78 -14.78
N VAL A 26 25.95 14.12 -14.22
CA VAL A 26 25.78 14.42 -12.80
C VAL A 26 26.05 13.22 -11.90
N LEU A 27 25.94 12.01 -12.45
CA LEU A 27 26.19 10.72 -11.76
C LEU A 27 27.53 10.09 -12.17
N ASN A 28 28.44 10.85 -12.79
CA ASN A 28 29.72 10.33 -13.22
C ASN A 28 30.61 10.00 -11.99
N PRO A 29 30.92 8.72 -11.72
CA PRO A 29 31.69 8.32 -10.53
C PRO A 29 33.15 8.78 -10.55
N THR A 30 33.65 9.29 -11.68
CA THR A 30 35.02 9.81 -11.78
C THR A 30 35.17 11.24 -11.26
N THR A 31 34.05 11.94 -10.97
CA THR A 31 34.05 13.30 -10.42
C THR A 31 33.63 13.28 -8.96
N GLU A 32 34.19 14.17 -8.13
CA GLU A 32 33.78 14.30 -6.73
C GLU A 32 32.28 14.62 -6.58
N GLN A 33 31.76 15.48 -7.46
CA GLN A 33 30.34 15.84 -7.46
C GLN A 33 29.46 14.66 -7.83
N GLY A 34 29.88 13.84 -8.79
CA GLY A 34 29.16 12.63 -9.18
C GLY A 34 29.14 11.58 -8.05
N LEU A 35 30.24 11.40 -7.35
CA LEU A 35 30.28 10.51 -6.17
C LEU A 35 29.37 11.00 -5.04
N THR A 36 29.34 12.31 -4.81
CA THR A 36 28.46 12.92 -3.80
C THR A 36 27.00 12.73 -4.16
N ASN A 37 26.63 12.93 -5.42
CA ASN A 37 25.26 12.72 -5.91
C ASN A 37 24.86 11.25 -5.80
N ILE A 38 25.75 10.32 -6.14
CA ILE A 38 25.47 8.86 -5.99
C ILE A 38 25.25 8.51 -4.51
N LYS A 39 26.10 9.00 -3.61
CA LYS A 39 25.91 8.77 -2.15
C LYS A 39 24.58 9.33 -1.66
N PHE A 40 24.20 10.51 -2.10
CA PHE A 40 22.91 11.11 -1.76
C PHE A 40 21.73 10.28 -2.25
N LEU A 41 21.77 9.80 -3.49
CA LEU A 41 20.74 8.90 -4.02
C LEU A 41 20.65 7.57 -3.27
N LEU A 42 21.80 6.99 -2.92
CA LEU A 42 21.83 5.75 -2.14
C LEU A 42 21.28 5.96 -0.73
N ALA A 43 21.54 7.09 -0.09
CA ALA A 43 20.95 7.44 1.19
C ALA A 43 19.42 7.58 1.08
N GLY A 44 18.92 8.32 0.09
CA GLY A 44 17.49 8.45 -0.16
C GLY A 44 16.81 7.13 -0.51
N PHE A 45 17.49 6.25 -1.25
CA PHE A 45 16.99 4.91 -1.53
C PHE A 45 16.85 4.06 -0.25
N ASN A 46 17.85 4.14 0.64
CA ASN A 46 17.79 3.49 1.95
C ASN A 46 16.62 4.01 2.81
N ASP A 47 16.41 5.32 2.85
CA ASP A 47 15.29 5.93 3.57
C ASP A 47 13.94 5.49 2.98
N THR A 48 13.84 5.41 1.65
CA THR A 48 12.65 4.91 0.96
C THR A 48 12.32 3.47 1.36
N ILE A 49 13.32 2.59 1.38
CA ILE A 49 13.13 1.21 1.82
C ILE A 49 12.65 1.15 3.28
N GLN A 50 13.29 1.91 4.17
CA GLN A 50 12.92 1.91 5.59
C GLN A 50 11.50 2.42 5.80
N VAL A 51 11.14 3.54 5.18
CA VAL A 51 9.79 4.11 5.26
C VAL A 51 8.76 3.10 4.73
N SER A 52 9.01 2.50 3.57
CA SER A 52 8.09 1.53 2.96
C SER A 52 7.88 0.29 3.83
N LEU A 53 8.96 -0.31 4.35
CA LEU A 53 8.88 -1.50 5.18
C LEU A 53 8.17 -1.23 6.51
N LEU A 54 8.50 -0.11 7.18
CA LEU A 54 7.87 0.25 8.44
C LEU A 54 6.40 0.59 8.26
N SER A 55 6.07 1.40 7.24
CA SER A 55 4.68 1.75 6.95
C SER A 55 3.85 0.52 6.63
N MET A 56 4.38 -0.40 5.83
CA MET A 56 3.69 -1.63 5.47
C MET A 56 3.45 -2.54 6.67
N LEU A 57 4.46 -2.71 7.54
CA LEU A 57 4.34 -3.50 8.76
C LEU A 57 3.24 -2.96 9.69
N PHE A 58 3.24 -1.64 9.91
CA PHE A 58 2.22 -0.99 10.73
C PHE A 58 0.85 -1.00 10.03
N ALA A 59 0.79 -0.76 8.73
CA ALA A 59 -0.46 -0.81 7.96
C ALA A 59 -1.10 -2.19 7.98
N MET A 60 -0.33 -3.26 7.83
CA MET A 60 -0.83 -4.63 7.94
C MET A 60 -1.41 -4.91 9.34
N THR A 61 -0.70 -4.48 10.39
CA THR A 61 -1.13 -4.69 11.78
C THR A 61 -2.42 -3.91 12.08
N ILE A 62 -2.43 -2.62 11.74
CA ILE A 62 -3.60 -1.74 11.96
C ILE A 62 -4.77 -2.17 11.07
N GLY A 63 -4.50 -2.49 9.79
CA GLY A 63 -5.49 -2.95 8.85
C GLY A 63 -6.17 -4.25 9.28
N LEU A 64 -5.41 -5.19 9.85
CA LEU A 64 -5.97 -6.41 10.43
C LEU A 64 -6.91 -6.08 11.60
N ILE A 65 -6.48 -5.22 12.54
CA ILE A 65 -7.30 -4.79 13.68
C ILE A 65 -8.60 -4.13 13.19
N ILE A 66 -8.51 -3.27 12.19
CA ILE A 66 -9.66 -2.57 11.59
C ILE A 66 -10.57 -3.53 10.81
N ALA A 67 -10.03 -4.59 10.22
CA ALA A 67 -10.83 -5.59 9.52
C ALA A 67 -11.70 -6.44 10.46
N LEU A 68 -11.26 -6.71 11.70
CA LEU A 68 -11.99 -7.57 12.64
C LEU A 68 -13.44 -7.13 12.91
N PRO A 69 -13.75 -5.85 13.15
CA PRO A 69 -15.12 -5.37 13.31
C PRO A 69 -16.01 -5.64 12.09
N ALA A 70 -15.45 -5.62 10.88
CA ALA A 70 -16.21 -5.89 9.65
C ALA A 70 -16.67 -7.35 9.52
N LEU A 71 -16.01 -8.27 10.23
CA LEU A 71 -16.34 -9.69 10.25
C LEU A 71 -17.35 -10.04 11.36
N SER A 72 -17.65 -9.11 12.25
CA SER A 72 -18.66 -9.27 13.31
C SER A 72 -20.07 -9.29 12.72
N ASP A 73 -21.03 -9.90 13.42
CA ASP A 73 -22.45 -9.83 13.07
C ASP A 73 -23.10 -8.50 13.47
N SER A 74 -22.43 -7.72 14.32
CA SER A 74 -22.92 -6.41 14.78
C SER A 74 -22.92 -5.35 13.68
N PRO A 75 -24.07 -4.77 13.33
CA PRO A 75 -24.14 -3.72 12.30
C PRO A 75 -23.37 -2.46 12.69
N ALA A 76 -23.30 -2.12 14.00
CA ALA A 76 -22.56 -0.98 14.49
C ALA A 76 -21.05 -1.12 14.26
N LEU A 77 -20.48 -2.30 14.51
CA LEU A 77 -19.07 -2.58 14.27
C LEU A 77 -18.72 -2.56 12.79
N LYS A 78 -19.59 -3.12 11.94
CA LYS A 78 -19.44 -3.03 10.48
C LYS A 78 -19.43 -1.57 10.00
N TRP A 79 -20.28 -0.75 10.58
CA TRP A 79 -20.40 0.68 10.22
C TRP A 79 -19.14 1.47 10.57
N ILE A 80 -18.55 1.23 11.77
CA ILE A 80 -17.29 1.87 12.19
C ILE A 80 -16.15 1.54 11.21
N ASN A 81 -15.99 0.25 10.88
CA ASN A 81 -15.00 -0.17 9.88
C ASN A 81 -15.24 0.54 8.54
N ARG A 82 -16.46 0.55 8.06
CA ARG A 82 -16.83 1.13 6.77
C ARG A 82 -16.50 2.61 6.70
N ILE A 83 -16.86 3.40 7.73
CA ILE A 83 -16.52 4.83 7.78
C ILE A 83 -15.03 5.03 7.70
N TYR A 84 -14.26 4.34 8.55
CA TYR A 84 -12.80 4.48 8.53
C TYR A 84 -12.23 4.21 7.13
N VAL A 85 -12.59 3.08 6.54
CA VAL A 85 -12.08 2.67 5.23
C VAL A 85 -12.50 3.64 4.13
N GLU A 86 -13.78 4.03 4.08
CA GLU A 86 -14.29 4.95 3.06
C GLU A 86 -13.67 6.35 3.18
N VAL A 87 -13.55 6.88 4.39
CA VAL A 87 -12.97 8.21 4.63
C VAL A 87 -11.49 8.24 4.25
N ILE A 88 -10.69 7.31 4.77
CA ILE A 88 -9.25 7.32 4.51
C ILE A 88 -8.95 7.08 3.03
N ARG A 89 -9.64 6.15 2.38
CA ARG A 89 -9.45 5.86 0.95
C ARG A 89 -9.93 6.97 0.03
N SER A 90 -10.79 7.86 0.49
CA SER A 90 -11.23 9.03 -0.28
C SER A 90 -10.21 10.18 -0.29
N ILE A 91 -9.24 10.15 0.63
CA ILE A 91 -8.22 11.20 0.73
C ILE A 91 -7.02 10.83 -0.16
N PRO A 92 -6.61 11.69 -1.10
CA PRO A 92 -5.37 11.48 -1.84
C PRO A 92 -4.17 11.36 -0.89
N VAL A 93 -3.32 10.34 -1.09
CA VAL A 93 -2.17 10.07 -0.20
C VAL A 93 -1.27 11.29 -0.01
N LEU A 94 -1.05 12.07 -1.08
CA LEU A 94 -0.25 13.30 -1.00
C LEU A 94 -0.87 14.32 -0.04
N VAL A 95 -2.20 14.48 -0.06
CA VAL A 95 -2.92 15.39 0.84
C VAL A 95 -2.78 14.93 2.28
N LEU A 96 -2.93 13.64 2.53
CA LEU A 96 -2.75 13.05 3.86
C LEU A 96 -1.32 13.25 4.37
N LEU A 97 -0.31 13.07 3.51
CA LEU A 97 1.09 13.29 3.84
C LEU A 97 1.37 14.74 4.23
N LEU A 98 0.87 15.71 3.44
CA LEU A 98 1.00 17.13 3.75
C LEU A 98 0.27 17.49 5.05
N TRP A 99 -0.89 16.90 5.30
CA TRP A 99 -1.63 17.13 6.53
C TRP A 99 -0.90 16.58 7.76
N VAL A 100 -0.34 15.38 7.67
CA VAL A 100 0.44 14.79 8.78
C VAL A 100 1.73 15.58 9.02
N TYR A 101 2.39 16.06 7.96
CA TYR A 101 3.67 16.75 8.10
C TYR A 101 3.52 18.21 8.58
N TYR A 102 2.51 18.93 8.11
CA TYR A 102 2.32 20.37 8.43
C TYR A 102 1.15 20.62 9.38
N GLY A 103 0.02 19.95 9.16
CA GLY A 103 -1.22 20.20 9.89
C GLY A 103 -1.21 19.59 11.30
N MET A 104 -0.83 18.33 11.41
CA MET A 104 -0.83 17.61 12.69
C MET A 104 0.12 18.23 13.73
N PRO A 105 1.38 18.61 13.39
CA PRO A 105 2.25 19.31 14.32
C PRO A 105 1.69 20.63 14.84
N THR A 106 1.05 21.38 13.96
CA THR A 106 0.44 22.68 14.33
C THR A 106 -0.74 22.51 15.30
N LEU A 107 -1.52 21.42 15.16
CA LEU A 107 -2.69 21.18 16.01
C LEU A 107 -2.33 20.55 17.36
N LEU A 108 -1.30 19.70 17.39
CA LEU A 108 -0.93 18.91 18.56
C LEU A 108 0.30 19.47 19.29
N ASP A 109 0.90 20.53 18.78
CA ASP A 109 2.15 21.12 19.29
C ASP A 109 3.29 20.08 19.40
N VAL A 110 3.40 19.20 18.39
CA VAL A 110 4.38 18.11 18.31
C VAL A 110 5.33 18.35 17.14
N SER A 111 6.63 18.21 17.32
CA SER A 111 7.59 18.24 16.23
C SER A 111 7.72 16.84 15.58
N LEU A 112 7.32 16.70 14.34
CA LEU A 112 7.53 15.48 13.54
C LEU A 112 8.66 15.72 12.52
N ASN A 113 9.64 14.83 12.50
CA ASN A 113 10.60 14.84 11.40
C ASN A 113 9.95 14.23 10.13
N HIS A 114 10.53 14.54 8.98
CA HIS A 114 10.03 14.10 7.67
C HIS A 114 9.89 12.57 7.54
N PHE A 115 10.82 11.80 8.14
CA PHE A 115 10.80 10.34 8.11
C PHE A 115 9.56 9.77 8.82
N TRP A 116 9.33 10.17 10.07
CA TRP A 116 8.18 9.69 10.84
C TRP A 116 6.85 10.23 10.32
N ALA A 117 6.83 11.45 9.80
CA ALA A 117 5.63 11.96 9.12
C ALA A 117 5.27 11.11 7.90
N GLY A 118 6.26 10.69 7.10
CA GLY A 118 6.07 9.77 5.99
C GLY A 118 5.56 8.41 6.44
N VAL A 119 6.19 7.80 7.46
CA VAL A 119 5.76 6.51 8.02
C VAL A 119 4.32 6.57 8.53
N ILE A 120 3.95 7.61 9.28
CA ILE A 120 2.59 7.76 9.85
C ILE A 120 1.56 7.94 8.72
N ALA A 121 1.81 8.86 7.80
CA ALA A 121 0.88 9.15 6.71
C ALA A 121 0.62 7.93 5.82
N LEU A 122 1.69 7.24 5.41
CA LEU A 122 1.58 6.03 4.61
C LEU A 122 0.92 4.90 5.39
N THR A 123 1.25 4.75 6.68
CA THR A 123 0.59 3.76 7.55
C THR A 123 -0.91 3.98 7.61
N ILE A 124 -1.37 5.21 7.80
CA ILE A 124 -2.80 5.54 7.85
C ILE A 124 -3.46 5.21 6.50
N ALA A 125 -2.86 5.68 5.39
CA ALA A 125 -3.39 5.44 4.05
C ALA A 125 -3.50 3.94 3.76
N GLU A 126 -2.39 3.21 3.90
CA GLU A 126 -2.31 1.79 3.56
C GLU A 126 -3.11 0.90 4.50
N SER A 127 -3.29 1.28 5.78
CA SER A 127 -4.08 0.50 6.72
C SER A 127 -5.54 0.35 6.30
N ALA A 128 -6.12 1.35 5.64
CA ALA A 128 -7.48 1.28 5.12
C ALA A 128 -7.58 0.31 3.92
N PHE A 129 -6.57 0.29 3.04
CA PHE A 129 -6.50 -0.69 1.96
C PHE A 129 -6.29 -2.10 2.49
N MET A 130 -5.39 -2.27 3.48
CA MET A 130 -5.16 -3.56 4.14
C MET A 130 -6.40 -4.10 4.83
N ALA A 131 -7.16 -3.25 5.52
CA ALA A 131 -8.42 -3.64 6.15
C ALA A 131 -9.40 -4.24 5.13
N GLU A 132 -9.50 -3.63 3.94
CA GLU A 132 -10.35 -4.11 2.87
C GLU A 132 -9.83 -5.43 2.25
N VAL A 133 -8.52 -5.57 2.07
CA VAL A 133 -7.88 -6.81 1.60
C VAL A 133 -8.15 -7.97 2.56
N PHE A 134 -7.98 -7.75 3.87
CA PHE A 134 -8.28 -8.77 4.88
C PHE A 134 -9.75 -9.13 4.92
N ARG A 135 -10.64 -8.13 4.93
CA ARG A 135 -12.09 -8.34 4.89
C ARG A 135 -12.51 -9.12 3.66
N GLY A 136 -12.06 -8.69 2.48
CA GLY A 136 -12.39 -9.32 1.20
C GLY A 136 -11.87 -10.75 1.11
N GLY A 137 -10.66 -11.03 1.55
CA GLY A 137 -10.07 -12.37 1.53
C GLY A 137 -10.80 -13.36 2.42
N ILE A 138 -11.29 -12.94 3.59
CA ILE A 138 -12.09 -13.80 4.47
C ILE A 138 -13.50 -14.01 3.90
N GLN A 139 -14.12 -12.95 3.38
CA GLN A 139 -15.47 -13.05 2.79
C GLN A 139 -15.50 -13.79 1.44
N ALA A 140 -14.37 -13.93 0.77
CA ALA A 140 -14.26 -14.72 -0.46
C ALA A 140 -14.42 -16.25 -0.23
N ILE A 141 -14.32 -16.71 1.02
CA ILE A 141 -14.51 -18.12 1.33
C ILE A 141 -15.99 -18.50 1.19
N SER A 142 -16.25 -19.53 0.40
CA SER A 142 -17.63 -19.95 0.09
C SER A 142 -18.39 -20.38 1.34
N ARG A 143 -19.70 -20.11 1.35
CA ARG A 143 -20.61 -20.56 2.43
C ARG A 143 -20.56 -22.05 2.67
N GLY A 144 -20.38 -22.84 1.62
CA GLY A 144 -20.26 -24.31 1.73
C GLY A 144 -19.09 -24.74 2.61
N GLN A 145 -17.99 -23.98 2.70
CA GLN A 145 -16.89 -24.28 3.62
C GLN A 145 -17.29 -24.03 5.08
N HIS A 146 -18.10 -23.01 5.34
CA HIS A 146 -18.65 -22.73 6.66
C HIS A 146 -19.64 -23.81 7.08
N GLU A 147 -20.54 -24.19 6.20
CA GLU A 147 -21.58 -25.21 6.43
C GLU A 147 -20.96 -26.60 6.62
N ALA A 148 -19.96 -26.96 5.81
CA ALA A 148 -19.23 -28.23 5.95
C ALA A 148 -18.49 -28.31 7.30
N ALA A 149 -17.85 -27.23 7.74
CA ALA A 149 -17.17 -27.16 9.03
C ALA A 149 -18.19 -27.31 10.20
N GLU A 150 -19.35 -26.68 10.08
CA GLU A 150 -20.43 -26.80 11.08
C GLU A 150 -21.03 -28.22 11.12
N SER A 151 -21.19 -28.88 9.97
CA SER A 151 -21.67 -30.28 9.89
C SER A 151 -20.68 -31.24 10.54
N LEU A 152 -19.40 -30.92 10.61
CA LEU A 152 -18.38 -31.67 11.35
C LEU A 152 -18.37 -31.36 12.85
N GLY A 153 -19.27 -30.50 13.34
CA GLY A 153 -19.36 -30.13 14.75
C GLY A 153 -18.24 -29.16 15.21
N LEU A 154 -17.54 -28.49 14.29
CA LEU A 154 -16.51 -27.55 14.66
C LEU A 154 -17.14 -26.30 15.27
N ASN A 155 -16.62 -25.88 16.43
CA ASN A 155 -17.00 -24.60 17.00
C ASN A 155 -16.41 -23.43 16.19
N TYR A 156 -16.84 -22.19 16.48
CA TYR A 156 -16.43 -20.99 15.76
C TYR A 156 -14.90 -20.86 15.62
N TRP A 157 -14.14 -21.06 16.71
CA TRP A 157 -12.69 -20.93 16.71
C TRP A 157 -11.99 -22.03 15.93
N GLN A 158 -12.49 -23.28 16.04
CA GLN A 158 -11.99 -24.41 15.27
C GLN A 158 -12.24 -24.21 13.77
N LYS A 159 -13.46 -23.78 13.41
CA LYS A 159 -13.84 -23.44 12.04
C LYS A 159 -12.91 -22.36 11.46
N MET A 160 -12.74 -21.26 12.19
CA MET A 160 -11.86 -20.16 11.74
C MET A 160 -10.42 -20.64 11.56
N ARG A 161 -9.85 -21.32 12.56
CA ARG A 161 -8.43 -21.69 12.57
C ARG A 161 -8.09 -22.79 11.58
N LEU A 162 -8.96 -23.82 11.46
CA LEU A 162 -8.65 -25.02 10.70
C LEU A 162 -9.14 -24.98 9.25
N VAL A 163 -10.20 -24.22 8.96
CA VAL A 163 -10.84 -24.19 7.64
C VAL A 163 -10.74 -22.82 6.97
N ILE A 164 -11.22 -21.77 7.63
CA ILE A 164 -11.39 -20.46 6.99
C ILE A 164 -10.07 -19.72 6.84
N LEU A 165 -9.30 -19.53 7.92
CA LEU A 165 -8.07 -18.74 7.89
C LEU A 165 -7.01 -19.30 6.94
N PRO A 166 -6.75 -20.61 6.85
CA PRO A 166 -5.77 -21.14 5.90
C PRO A 166 -6.15 -20.89 4.44
N GLN A 167 -7.45 -20.93 4.14
CA GLN A 167 -7.95 -20.62 2.81
C GLN A 167 -7.95 -19.12 2.53
N ALA A 168 -8.39 -18.30 3.51
CA ALA A 168 -8.39 -16.85 3.41
C ALA A 168 -6.98 -16.29 3.19
N LEU A 169 -5.96 -16.82 3.86
CA LEU A 169 -4.57 -16.40 3.64
C LEU A 169 -4.14 -16.55 2.18
N ARG A 170 -4.53 -17.64 1.52
CA ARG A 170 -4.24 -17.83 0.09
C ARG A 170 -4.94 -16.81 -0.80
N GLN A 171 -6.13 -16.37 -0.41
CA GLN A 171 -6.86 -15.30 -1.13
C GLN A 171 -6.29 -13.90 -0.86
N ILE A 172 -5.72 -13.68 0.32
CA ILE A 172 -5.17 -12.41 0.76
C ILE A 172 -3.77 -12.16 0.16
N LEU A 173 -2.94 -13.19 0.00
CA LEU A 173 -1.55 -13.06 -0.43
C LEU A 173 -1.37 -12.31 -1.78
N PRO A 174 -2.13 -12.60 -2.87
CA PRO A 174 -1.98 -11.88 -4.11
C PRO A 174 -2.30 -10.38 -4.02
N PRO A 175 -3.44 -9.94 -3.43
CA PRO A 175 -3.70 -8.52 -3.23
C PRO A 175 -2.70 -7.84 -2.29
N LEU A 176 -2.17 -8.54 -1.27
CA LEU A 176 -1.10 -8.01 -0.43
C LEU A 176 0.17 -7.72 -1.25
N GLY A 177 0.58 -8.65 -2.12
CA GLY A 177 1.72 -8.43 -3.02
C GLY A 177 1.53 -7.22 -3.93
N ASN A 178 0.30 -7.00 -4.39
CA ASN A 178 -0.05 -5.85 -5.23
C ASN A 178 0.04 -4.50 -4.49
N GLN A 179 -0.18 -4.52 -3.18
CA GLN A 179 -0.11 -3.32 -2.33
C GLN A 179 1.34 -2.93 -1.99
N PHE A 180 2.29 -3.83 -2.25
CA PHE A 180 3.72 -3.61 -2.02
C PHE A 180 4.41 -2.89 -3.19
N VAL A 181 3.77 -2.79 -4.35
CA VAL A 181 4.29 -2.20 -5.59
C VAL A 181 3.70 -0.84 -5.83
#